data_56b2b065119774aae9d20f832a713294
#
_entry.id   56b2b065119774aae9d20f832a713294
#
_cell.length_a   1.000
_cell.length_b   1.000
_cell.length_c   1.000
_cell.angle_alpha   90.00
_cell.angle_beta   90.00
_cell.angle_gamma   90.00
#
_symmetry.space_group_name_H-M   'P 1'
#
loop_
_entity.id
_entity.type
_entity.pdbx_description
1 polymer ?
#
loop_
_entity_poly.entity_id
_entity_poly.type
_entity_poly.pdbx_seq_one_letter_code
_entity_poly.pdbx_strand_id
1 'polypeptide(L)'
;MLIQLKILSEADGDCVGIERPQGKSPLLVICEHASRALPEQFGNLGLSEEALNSHIAWDPGALAVARGISTALDATLVFQRFSRLIYDCNRPPESPGAMPEKSEIYAIPGNQNLSAKERQARTEALYFPFHDAVSRLIKDRQAQGQETVIVTIHSFTPVYNGKERAVELGILHDADSRLADSMLAGAADAPLYKTERNEPYGPEDGVTHTLILHGLSNGLRNVMIEVRNDLISDDAGQGVMADYLTGLLQQSLEA
;
A
#
# COMPACT_ATOMS: atom_id res chain seq x y z
N MET A 1 -1.09 -20.18 -31.75
CA MET A 1 -0.98 -20.27 -30.28
C MET A 1 -0.27 -19.01 -29.79
N LEU A 2 -0.99 -18.09 -29.14
CA LEU A 2 -0.37 -16.89 -28.59
C LEU A 2 0.50 -17.32 -27.42
N ILE A 3 1.81 -17.10 -27.50
CA ILE A 3 2.72 -17.30 -26.37
C ILE A 3 2.32 -16.28 -25.31
N GLN A 4 1.73 -16.76 -24.21
CA GLN A 4 1.45 -15.91 -23.05
C GLN A 4 2.80 -15.56 -22.40
N LEU A 5 3.04 -14.28 -22.17
CA LEU A 5 4.23 -13.83 -21.46
C LEU A 5 4.09 -14.26 -19.99
N LYS A 6 4.95 -15.15 -19.55
CA LYS A 6 4.97 -15.59 -18.14
C LYS A 6 5.74 -14.55 -17.31
N ILE A 7 5.05 -13.80 -16.48
CA ILE A 7 5.64 -12.69 -15.67
C ILE A 7 6.30 -13.24 -14.39
N LEU A 8 5.74 -14.28 -13.77
CA LEU A 8 6.29 -14.90 -12.58
C LEU A 8 6.72 -16.34 -12.92
N SER A 9 7.90 -16.72 -12.49
CA SER A 9 8.39 -18.11 -12.52
C SER A 9 7.83 -18.90 -11.32
N GLU A 10 8.08 -20.20 -11.28
CA GLU A 10 7.77 -21.01 -10.08
C GLU A 10 8.63 -20.60 -8.88
N ALA A 11 9.85 -20.16 -9.13
CA ALA A 11 10.77 -19.69 -8.08
C ALA A 11 10.34 -18.35 -7.46
N ASP A 12 9.66 -17.50 -8.23
CA ASP A 12 9.11 -16.22 -7.72
C ASP A 12 7.94 -16.47 -6.74
N GLY A 13 7.19 -17.56 -6.94
CA GLY A 13 6.02 -17.91 -6.15
C GLY A 13 4.84 -16.93 -6.35
N ASP A 14 3.94 -16.88 -5.37
CA ASP A 14 2.76 -16.01 -5.42
C ASP A 14 3.15 -14.53 -5.26
N CYS A 15 2.45 -13.63 -5.96
CA CYS A 15 2.67 -12.19 -5.83
C CYS A 15 2.02 -11.59 -4.57
N VAL A 16 1.10 -12.30 -3.94
CA VAL A 16 0.35 -11.84 -2.76
C VAL A 16 0.80 -12.58 -1.53
N GLY A 17 1.12 -11.84 -0.47
CA GLY A 17 1.28 -12.37 0.87
C GLY A 17 0.01 -12.10 1.70
N ILE A 18 -0.42 -13.11 2.47
CA ILE A 18 -1.54 -12.97 3.41
C ILE A 18 -1.07 -13.50 4.76
N GLU A 19 -1.16 -12.66 5.78
CA GLU A 19 -0.89 -13.02 7.16
C GLU A 19 -2.19 -12.94 7.97
N ARG A 20 -2.36 -13.81 8.95
CA ARG A 20 -3.58 -13.92 9.78
C ARG A 20 -4.87 -13.94 8.97
N PRO A 21 -5.04 -14.87 8.01
CA PRO A 21 -6.23 -14.90 7.15
C PRO A 21 -7.55 -15.11 7.93
N GLN A 22 -7.46 -15.57 9.18
CA GLN A 22 -8.58 -15.78 10.09
C GLN A 22 -8.55 -14.80 11.28
N GLY A 23 -7.87 -13.67 11.15
CA GLY A 23 -7.83 -12.62 12.17
C GLY A 23 -9.23 -12.15 12.55
N LYS A 24 -9.44 -11.93 13.85
CA LYS A 24 -10.78 -11.63 14.43
C LYS A 24 -11.11 -10.14 14.39
N SER A 25 -10.12 -9.29 14.22
CA SER A 25 -10.33 -7.85 14.08
C SER A 25 -11.24 -7.52 12.89
N PRO A 26 -12.07 -6.49 12.95
CA PRO A 26 -12.75 -5.98 11.78
C PRO A 26 -11.77 -5.39 10.74
N LEU A 27 -10.53 -5.08 11.12
CA LEU A 27 -9.55 -4.51 10.21
C LEU A 27 -9.09 -5.51 9.14
N LEU A 28 -9.05 -5.04 7.91
CA LEU A 28 -8.31 -5.62 6.80
C LEU A 28 -7.19 -4.64 6.44
N VAL A 29 -5.97 -4.98 6.88
CA VAL A 29 -4.78 -4.18 6.64
C VAL A 29 -4.21 -4.54 5.28
N ILE A 30 -3.86 -3.56 4.47
CA ILE A 30 -3.35 -3.74 3.11
C ILE A 30 -2.04 -2.95 2.97
N CYS A 31 -1.04 -3.51 2.30
CA CYS A 31 0.21 -2.84 1.99
C CYS A 31 0.61 -3.16 0.54
N GLU A 32 0.28 -2.28 -0.39
CA GLU A 32 0.48 -2.49 -1.83
C GLU A 32 1.94 -2.35 -2.23
N HIS A 33 2.69 -1.52 -1.51
CA HIS A 33 4.09 -1.21 -1.83
C HIS A 33 5.07 -1.83 -0.82
N ALA A 34 4.76 -3.05 -0.37
CA ALA A 34 5.44 -3.71 0.74
C ALA A 34 6.86 -4.16 0.46
N SER A 35 7.25 -4.28 -0.81
CA SER A 35 8.50 -4.93 -1.21
C SER A 35 9.17 -4.24 -2.40
N ARG A 36 10.51 -4.29 -2.42
CA ARG A 36 11.35 -3.91 -3.56
C ARG A 36 11.80 -5.09 -4.42
N ALA A 37 11.37 -6.31 -4.10
CA ALA A 37 11.74 -7.50 -4.84
C ALA A 37 11.24 -7.40 -6.29
N LEU A 38 12.07 -7.86 -7.22
CA LEU A 38 11.72 -7.96 -8.64
C LEU A 38 11.69 -9.44 -9.03
N PRO A 39 10.72 -9.89 -9.85
CA PRO A 39 10.77 -11.22 -10.43
C PRO A 39 12.05 -11.40 -11.26
N GLU A 40 12.64 -12.59 -11.22
CA GLU A 40 13.96 -12.87 -11.80
C GLU A 40 14.13 -12.37 -13.23
N GLN A 41 13.11 -12.51 -14.06
CA GLN A 41 13.18 -12.10 -15.47
C GLN A 41 13.36 -10.60 -15.71
N PHE A 42 13.06 -9.76 -14.72
CA PHE A 42 13.19 -8.29 -14.86
C PHE A 42 14.57 -7.78 -14.45
N GLY A 43 15.44 -8.66 -13.89
CA GLY A 43 16.73 -8.25 -13.37
C GLY A 43 16.58 -7.05 -12.43
N ASN A 44 17.27 -5.96 -12.74
CA ASN A 44 17.19 -4.71 -11.99
C ASN A 44 16.38 -3.60 -12.72
N LEU A 45 15.59 -3.91 -13.76
CA LEU A 45 14.89 -2.94 -14.62
C LEU A 45 15.81 -1.87 -15.24
N GLY A 46 17.11 -2.08 -15.28
CA GLY A 46 18.13 -1.09 -15.74
C GLY A 46 18.42 -0.01 -14.71
N LEU A 47 18.03 -0.19 -13.45
CA LEU A 47 18.25 0.74 -12.35
C LEU A 47 19.53 0.41 -11.58
N SER A 48 20.10 1.42 -10.92
CA SER A 48 21.17 1.23 -9.95
C SER A 48 20.64 0.59 -8.67
N GLU A 49 21.53 0.01 -7.88
CA GLU A 49 21.18 -0.56 -6.57
C GLU A 49 20.64 0.54 -5.60
N GLU A 50 21.18 1.75 -5.68
CA GLU A 50 20.68 2.90 -4.92
C GLU A 50 19.22 3.19 -5.25
N ALA A 51 18.85 3.26 -6.53
CA ALA A 51 17.49 3.51 -6.97
C ALA A 51 16.53 2.39 -6.53
N LEU A 52 16.95 1.12 -6.62
CA LEU A 52 16.15 -0.02 -6.15
C LEU A 52 15.97 -0.07 -4.62
N ASN A 53 16.88 0.53 -3.87
CA ASN A 53 16.78 0.63 -2.42
C ASN A 53 15.95 1.85 -1.97
N SER A 54 15.70 2.80 -2.88
CA SER A 54 14.98 4.04 -2.57
C SER A 54 13.44 3.84 -2.59
N HIS A 55 12.74 4.86 -2.11
CA HIS A 55 11.27 4.92 -2.06
C HIS A 55 10.55 4.79 -3.41
N ILE A 56 11.25 4.89 -4.54
CA ILE A 56 10.62 4.69 -5.84
C ILE A 56 10.21 3.24 -6.08
N ALA A 57 10.92 2.28 -5.48
CA ALA A 57 10.71 0.85 -5.68
C ALA A 57 9.69 0.25 -4.69
N TRP A 58 9.54 0.82 -3.52
CA TRP A 58 8.70 0.34 -2.41
C TRP A 58 8.48 1.45 -1.38
N ASP A 59 7.69 1.19 -0.36
CA ASP A 59 7.46 2.09 0.77
C ASP A 59 8.29 1.61 1.97
N PRO A 60 9.51 2.16 2.20
CA PRO A 60 10.39 1.70 3.28
C PRO A 60 9.71 1.75 4.66
N GLY A 61 9.78 0.66 5.42
CA GLY A 61 9.21 0.54 6.74
C GLY A 61 7.70 0.25 6.80
N ALA A 62 6.94 0.54 5.75
CA ALA A 62 5.47 0.43 5.75
C ALA A 62 4.98 -1.00 6.10
N LEU A 63 5.57 -2.04 5.50
CA LEU A 63 5.20 -3.42 5.81
C LEU A 63 5.46 -3.79 7.27
N ALA A 64 6.53 -3.31 7.87
CA ALA A 64 6.84 -3.59 9.28
C ALA A 64 5.80 -2.96 10.21
N VAL A 65 5.41 -1.71 9.94
CA VAL A 65 4.31 -1.03 10.65
C VAL A 65 2.99 -1.79 10.46
N ALA A 66 2.65 -2.18 9.23
CA ALA A 66 1.45 -2.95 8.93
C ALA A 66 1.41 -4.30 9.69
N ARG A 67 2.55 -4.99 9.81
CA ARG A 67 2.71 -6.22 10.61
C ARG A 67 2.53 -5.98 12.10
N GLY A 68 3.08 -4.87 12.62
CA GLY A 68 2.88 -4.45 14.01
C GLY A 68 1.41 -4.30 14.34
N ILE A 69 0.68 -3.50 13.55
CA ILE A 69 -0.77 -3.29 13.68
C ILE A 69 -1.53 -4.62 13.56
N SER A 70 -1.23 -5.42 12.51
CA SER A 70 -1.86 -6.72 12.28
C SER A 70 -1.67 -7.68 13.46
N THR A 71 -0.49 -7.65 14.08
CA THR A 71 -0.17 -8.48 15.24
C THR A 71 -0.90 -8.02 16.49
N ALA A 72 -0.85 -6.73 16.77
CA ALA A 72 -1.44 -6.15 17.99
C ALA A 72 -2.98 -6.29 18.01
N LEU A 73 -3.62 -6.19 16.84
CA LEU A 73 -5.08 -6.21 16.73
C LEU A 73 -5.66 -7.53 16.22
N ASP A 74 -4.85 -8.57 16.00
CA ASP A 74 -5.26 -9.81 15.33
C ASP A 74 -6.01 -9.54 14.01
N ALA A 75 -5.45 -8.64 13.20
CA ALA A 75 -6.01 -8.20 11.93
C ALA A 75 -5.42 -8.97 10.75
N THR A 76 -6.24 -9.32 9.76
CA THR A 76 -5.76 -9.88 8.50
C THR A 76 -4.91 -8.83 7.77
N LEU A 77 -3.70 -9.23 7.32
CA LEU A 77 -2.82 -8.40 6.51
C LEU A 77 -2.66 -9.00 5.12
N VAL A 78 -2.88 -8.19 4.09
CA VAL A 78 -2.61 -8.51 2.68
C VAL A 78 -1.53 -7.58 2.17
N PHE A 79 -0.51 -8.13 1.49
CA PHE A 79 0.56 -7.30 0.95
C PHE A 79 1.09 -7.80 -0.38
N GLN A 80 1.56 -6.88 -1.23
CA GLN A 80 2.21 -7.19 -2.49
C GLN A 80 3.67 -7.60 -2.24
N ARG A 81 4.10 -8.72 -2.84
CA ARG A 81 5.46 -9.26 -2.65
C ARG A 81 6.50 -8.73 -3.62
N PHE A 82 6.06 -8.02 -4.67
CA PHE A 82 6.94 -7.44 -5.68
C PHE A 82 6.85 -5.92 -5.72
N SER A 83 7.91 -5.31 -6.24
CA SER A 83 8.06 -3.87 -6.35
C SER A 83 6.95 -3.22 -7.17
N ARG A 84 6.47 -2.06 -6.72
CA ARG A 84 5.57 -1.19 -7.46
C ARG A 84 6.13 -0.77 -8.84
N LEU A 85 7.44 -0.90 -9.06
CA LEU A 85 8.04 -0.64 -10.37
C LEU A 85 7.64 -1.66 -11.44
N ILE A 86 7.31 -2.91 -11.05
CA ILE A 86 6.77 -3.89 -12.00
C ILE A 86 5.31 -3.58 -12.29
N TYR A 87 4.54 -3.34 -11.21
CA TYR A 87 3.15 -2.92 -11.26
C TYR A 87 2.76 -2.25 -9.94
N ASP A 88 2.29 -1.02 -9.99
CA ASP A 88 1.72 -0.32 -8.84
C ASP A 88 0.27 -0.75 -8.63
N CYS A 89 0.04 -1.66 -7.65
CA CYS A 89 -1.30 -2.18 -7.35
C CYS A 89 -2.25 -1.12 -6.79
N ASN A 90 -1.76 0.05 -6.38
CA ASN A 90 -2.61 1.19 -6.03
C ASN A 90 -2.87 2.13 -7.23
N ARG A 91 -2.84 1.58 -8.45
CA ARG A 91 -3.20 2.28 -9.69
C ARG A 91 -4.03 1.37 -10.58
N PRO A 92 -5.10 1.88 -11.21
CA PRO A 92 -5.89 1.11 -12.16
C PRO A 92 -5.09 0.78 -13.42
N PRO A 93 -5.45 -0.29 -14.17
CA PRO A 93 -4.69 -0.75 -15.34
C PRO A 93 -4.48 0.29 -16.45
N GLU A 94 -5.41 1.20 -16.61
CA GLU A 94 -5.35 2.28 -17.62
C GLU A 94 -4.44 3.43 -17.20
N SER A 95 -4.05 3.51 -15.91
CA SER A 95 -3.19 4.57 -15.42
C SER A 95 -1.77 4.45 -15.98
N PRO A 96 -1.18 5.53 -16.49
CA PRO A 96 0.24 5.56 -16.83
C PRO A 96 1.13 5.24 -15.61
N GLY A 97 0.68 5.60 -14.41
CA GLY A 97 1.38 5.36 -13.16
C GLY A 97 1.41 3.90 -12.71
N ALA A 98 0.59 3.00 -13.32
CA ALA A 98 0.61 1.58 -12.98
C ALA A 98 1.96 0.90 -13.29
N MET A 99 2.64 1.36 -14.33
CA MET A 99 3.98 0.91 -14.76
C MET A 99 4.75 2.14 -15.23
N PRO A 100 5.26 2.98 -14.30
CA PRO A 100 5.83 4.28 -14.62
C PRO A 100 7.15 4.14 -15.39
N GLU A 101 7.35 4.95 -16.43
CA GLU A 101 8.62 5.06 -17.15
C GLU A 101 9.63 5.92 -16.40
N LYS A 102 9.15 6.71 -15.46
CA LYS A 102 9.94 7.58 -14.59
C LYS A 102 9.26 7.69 -13.21
N SER A 103 10.07 7.67 -12.15
CA SER A 103 9.63 7.97 -10.78
C SER A 103 10.59 8.98 -10.16
N GLU A 104 10.07 10.13 -9.72
CA GLU A 104 10.84 11.28 -9.27
C GLU A 104 11.93 11.67 -10.28
N ILE A 105 13.21 11.53 -9.92
CA ILE A 105 14.36 11.85 -10.78
C ILE A 105 14.84 10.66 -11.62
N TYR A 106 14.39 9.43 -11.30
CA TYR A 106 14.88 8.19 -11.91
C TYR A 106 14.07 7.81 -13.14
N ALA A 107 14.73 7.67 -14.29
CA ALA A 107 14.15 6.95 -15.43
C ALA A 107 14.20 5.44 -15.15
N ILE A 108 13.17 4.70 -15.58
CA ILE A 108 13.07 3.26 -15.38
C ILE A 108 13.19 2.58 -16.75
N PRO A 109 14.39 2.18 -17.18
CA PRO A 109 14.60 1.67 -18.54
C PRO A 109 13.74 0.45 -18.86
N GLY A 110 13.55 -0.46 -17.90
CA GLY A 110 12.74 -1.66 -18.08
C GLY A 110 11.23 -1.42 -18.21
N ASN A 111 10.78 -0.16 -18.06
CA ASN A 111 9.39 0.25 -18.26
C ASN A 111 9.19 1.12 -19.51
N GLN A 112 10.28 1.47 -20.20
CA GLN A 112 10.17 2.30 -21.40
C GLN A 112 9.61 1.49 -22.57
N ASN A 113 8.67 2.11 -23.31
CA ASN A 113 8.07 1.55 -24.52
C ASN A 113 7.40 0.18 -24.32
N LEU A 114 6.83 -0.08 -23.16
CA LEU A 114 6.07 -1.32 -22.92
C LEU A 114 4.92 -1.44 -23.95
N SER A 115 4.90 -2.56 -24.65
CA SER A 115 3.78 -2.90 -25.53
C SER A 115 2.49 -3.16 -24.72
N ALA A 116 1.34 -3.01 -25.36
CA ALA A 116 0.05 -3.35 -24.72
C ALA A 116 0.03 -4.79 -24.19
N LYS A 117 0.71 -5.73 -24.87
CA LYS A 117 0.81 -7.13 -24.46
C LYS A 117 1.63 -7.29 -23.17
N GLU A 118 2.73 -6.57 -23.02
CA GLU A 118 3.56 -6.59 -21.80
C GLU A 118 2.83 -5.95 -20.62
N ARG A 119 2.16 -4.81 -20.86
CA ARG A 119 1.33 -4.18 -19.83
C ARG A 119 0.21 -5.10 -19.37
N GLN A 120 -0.51 -5.74 -20.31
CA GLN A 120 -1.56 -6.70 -19.99
C GLN A 120 -1.02 -7.90 -19.20
N ALA A 121 0.11 -8.47 -19.61
CA ALA A 121 0.73 -9.60 -18.91
C ALA A 121 1.10 -9.26 -17.44
N ARG A 122 1.65 -8.07 -17.19
CA ARG A 122 1.93 -7.62 -15.82
C ARG A 122 0.64 -7.38 -15.01
N THR A 123 -0.39 -6.80 -15.64
CA THR A 123 -1.70 -6.62 -15.02
C THR A 123 -2.31 -7.97 -14.59
N GLU A 124 -2.29 -8.97 -15.49
CA GLU A 124 -2.81 -10.31 -15.24
C GLU A 124 -2.02 -11.05 -14.14
N ALA A 125 -0.72 -10.82 -14.05
CA ALA A 125 0.15 -11.52 -13.12
C ALA A 125 0.21 -10.89 -11.71
N LEU A 126 -0.03 -9.59 -11.57
CA LEU A 126 0.20 -8.86 -10.32
C LEU A 126 -1.05 -8.16 -9.81
N TYR A 127 -1.71 -7.36 -10.67
CA TYR A 127 -2.85 -6.55 -10.27
C TYR A 127 -4.08 -7.40 -9.96
N PHE A 128 -4.52 -8.22 -10.89
CA PHE A 128 -5.73 -9.03 -10.67
C PHE A 128 -5.56 -10.00 -9.49
N PRO A 129 -4.47 -10.78 -9.36
CA PRO A 129 -4.33 -11.66 -8.21
C PRO A 129 -4.33 -10.94 -6.86
N PHE A 130 -3.74 -9.73 -6.80
CA PHE A 130 -3.72 -8.91 -5.59
C PHE A 130 -5.13 -8.45 -5.21
N HIS A 131 -5.85 -7.83 -6.14
CA HIS A 131 -7.20 -7.32 -5.88
C HIS A 131 -8.24 -8.43 -5.74
N ASP A 132 -8.06 -9.57 -6.41
CA ASP A 132 -8.90 -10.76 -6.22
C ASP A 132 -8.73 -11.35 -4.81
N ALA A 133 -7.52 -11.35 -4.26
CA ALA A 133 -7.28 -11.79 -2.90
C ALA A 133 -7.99 -10.88 -1.87
N VAL A 134 -7.88 -9.56 -2.02
CA VAL A 134 -8.59 -8.59 -1.17
C VAL A 134 -10.11 -8.76 -1.31
N SER A 135 -10.62 -8.84 -2.55
CA SER A 135 -12.06 -9.01 -2.81
C SER A 135 -12.62 -10.31 -2.21
N ARG A 136 -11.85 -11.40 -2.27
CA ARG A 136 -12.23 -12.68 -1.68
C ARG A 136 -12.33 -12.57 -0.17
N LEU A 137 -11.34 -12.00 0.49
CA LEU A 137 -11.36 -11.81 1.94
C LEU A 137 -12.55 -10.96 2.39
N ILE A 138 -12.88 -9.89 1.67
CA ILE A 138 -14.07 -9.06 1.97
C ILE A 138 -15.35 -9.89 1.84
N LYS A 139 -15.51 -10.65 0.75
CA LYS A 139 -16.69 -11.51 0.53
C LYS A 139 -16.82 -12.61 1.59
N ASP A 140 -15.70 -13.24 1.97
CA ASP A 140 -15.69 -14.30 2.98
C ASP A 140 -16.09 -13.75 4.34
N ARG A 141 -15.62 -12.57 4.73
CA ARG A 141 -16.01 -11.86 5.95
C ARG A 141 -17.48 -11.46 5.92
N GLN A 142 -17.96 -10.90 4.84
CA GLN A 142 -19.39 -10.56 4.66
C GLN A 142 -20.29 -11.78 4.78
N ALA A 143 -19.89 -12.92 4.19
CA ALA A 143 -20.65 -14.18 4.28
C ALA A 143 -20.71 -14.73 5.71
N GLN A 144 -19.74 -14.40 6.56
CA GLN A 144 -19.68 -14.76 7.98
C GLN A 144 -20.33 -13.71 8.90
N GLY A 145 -20.88 -12.62 8.33
CA GLY A 145 -21.41 -11.51 9.11
C GLY A 145 -20.35 -10.71 9.88
N GLN A 146 -19.09 -10.84 9.49
CA GLN A 146 -17.98 -10.12 10.09
C GLN A 146 -17.87 -8.72 9.48
N GLU A 147 -17.82 -7.69 10.34
CA GLU A 147 -17.52 -6.33 9.92
C GLU A 147 -16.14 -6.26 9.25
N THR A 148 -16.02 -5.39 8.25
CA THR A 148 -14.75 -5.12 7.57
C THR A 148 -14.50 -3.62 7.49
N VAL A 149 -13.30 -3.22 7.93
CA VAL A 149 -12.79 -1.86 7.85
C VAL A 149 -11.43 -1.91 7.14
N ILE A 150 -11.26 -1.16 6.06
CA ILE A 150 -10.04 -1.19 5.24
C ILE A 150 -9.06 -0.14 5.71
N VAL A 151 -7.82 -0.56 5.93
CA VAL A 151 -6.70 0.32 6.28
C VAL A 151 -5.53 0.01 5.36
N THR A 152 -5.10 0.97 4.53
CA THR A 152 -3.90 0.81 3.73
C THR A 152 -2.72 1.53 4.38
N ILE A 153 -1.54 0.90 4.38
CA ILE A 153 -0.33 1.42 5.04
C ILE A 153 0.73 1.69 3.99
N HIS A 154 1.17 2.95 3.95
CA HIS A 154 2.18 3.46 3.03
C HIS A 154 3.26 4.26 3.75
N SER A 155 4.32 4.59 3.03
CA SER A 155 5.29 5.57 3.51
C SER A 155 5.80 6.46 2.38
N PHE A 156 6.15 7.69 2.73
CA PHE A 156 6.65 8.70 1.81
C PHE A 156 8.01 9.25 2.24
N THR A 157 8.76 9.80 1.28
CA THR A 157 10.07 10.40 1.54
C THR A 157 9.95 11.80 2.18
N PRO A 158 10.83 12.16 3.14
CA PRO A 158 10.86 13.49 3.74
C PRO A 158 11.23 14.61 2.76
N VAL A 159 11.91 14.27 1.65
CA VAL A 159 12.26 15.22 0.58
C VAL A 159 11.78 14.67 -0.75
N TYR A 160 11.04 15.44 -1.52
CA TYR A 160 10.53 15.03 -2.82
C TYR A 160 10.76 16.14 -3.85
N ASN A 161 11.42 15.82 -4.97
CA ASN A 161 11.85 16.79 -5.98
C ASN A 161 12.59 18.00 -5.37
N GLY A 162 13.45 17.76 -4.35
CA GLY A 162 14.23 18.78 -3.66
C GLY A 162 13.45 19.65 -2.67
N LYS A 163 12.16 19.33 -2.41
CA LYS A 163 11.32 20.05 -1.44
C LYS A 163 11.13 19.21 -0.20
N GLU A 164 11.38 19.81 0.97
CA GLU A 164 11.11 19.18 2.27
C GLU A 164 9.60 19.07 2.52
N ARG A 165 9.20 17.96 3.13
CA ARG A 165 7.83 17.68 3.58
C ARG A 165 7.77 17.74 5.11
N ALA A 166 7.02 18.73 5.60
CA ALA A 166 6.91 18.97 7.04
C ALA A 166 5.92 18.00 7.72
N VAL A 167 4.99 17.42 6.98
CA VAL A 167 4.05 16.41 7.50
C VAL A 167 4.83 15.14 7.87
N GLU A 168 4.42 14.52 8.97
CA GLU A 168 5.04 13.29 9.49
C GLU A 168 4.11 12.09 9.34
N LEU A 169 2.80 12.34 9.46
CA LEU A 169 1.76 11.35 9.34
C LEU A 169 0.60 11.92 8.52
N GLY A 170 0.29 11.31 7.40
CA GLY A 170 -0.89 11.61 6.60
C GLY A 170 -2.02 10.64 6.91
N ILE A 171 -3.21 11.18 7.16
CA ILE A 171 -4.45 10.40 7.26
C ILE A 171 -5.30 10.76 6.04
N LEU A 172 -5.32 9.85 5.07
CA LEU A 172 -5.90 10.09 3.75
C LEU A 172 -7.23 9.36 3.59
N HIS A 173 -8.16 10.01 2.93
CA HIS A 173 -9.45 9.44 2.55
C HIS A 173 -9.88 9.95 1.18
N ASP A 174 -10.75 9.21 0.54
CA ASP A 174 -11.47 9.65 -0.65
C ASP A 174 -12.85 10.22 -0.24
N ALA A 175 -13.94 9.81 -0.84
CA ALA A 175 -15.29 10.32 -0.54
C ALA A 175 -15.81 9.93 0.87
N ASP A 176 -15.28 8.86 1.48
CA ASP A 176 -15.65 8.43 2.83
C ASP A 176 -14.59 8.87 3.85
N SER A 177 -14.91 9.88 4.65
CA SER A 177 -14.00 10.43 5.68
C SER A 177 -14.23 9.85 7.09
N ARG A 178 -15.23 8.98 7.28
CA ARG A 178 -15.67 8.54 8.63
C ARG A 178 -14.52 8.05 9.50
N LEU A 179 -13.69 7.15 8.99
CA LEU A 179 -12.56 6.62 9.74
C LEU A 179 -11.44 7.65 9.90
N ALA A 180 -11.15 8.41 8.83
CA ALA A 180 -10.14 9.47 8.86
C ALA A 180 -10.50 10.58 9.86
N ASP A 181 -11.77 10.99 9.95
CA ASP A 181 -12.25 12.00 10.89
C ASP A 181 -12.00 11.56 12.34
N SER A 182 -12.33 10.30 12.66
CA SER A 182 -12.09 9.75 14.00
C SER A 182 -10.60 9.65 14.34
N MET A 183 -9.77 9.16 13.39
CA MET A 183 -8.32 9.07 13.60
C MET A 183 -7.66 10.43 13.76
N LEU A 184 -8.08 11.45 12.98
CA LEU A 184 -7.57 12.81 13.09
C LEU A 184 -7.95 13.45 14.43
N ALA A 185 -9.16 13.19 14.93
CA ALA A 185 -9.57 13.64 16.27
C ALA A 185 -8.69 12.99 17.36
N GLY A 186 -8.49 11.67 17.30
CA GLY A 186 -7.60 10.97 18.24
C GLY A 186 -6.14 11.45 18.16
N ALA A 187 -5.64 11.75 16.96
CA ALA A 187 -4.30 12.30 16.79
C ALA A 187 -4.17 13.73 17.35
N ALA A 188 -5.23 14.53 17.32
CA ALA A 188 -5.25 15.86 17.92
C ALA A 188 -5.29 15.80 19.45
N ASP A 189 -5.95 14.79 20.02
CA ASP A 189 -6.03 14.58 21.48
C ASP A 189 -4.72 14.02 22.05
N ALA A 190 -3.95 13.25 21.28
CA ALA A 190 -2.67 12.67 21.66
C ALA A 190 -1.58 12.95 20.59
N PRO A 191 -1.14 14.21 20.43
CA PRO A 191 -0.26 14.61 19.34
C PRO A 191 1.17 14.10 19.55
N LEU A 192 1.55 13.04 18.85
CA LEU A 192 2.93 12.53 18.82
C LEU A 192 3.66 12.90 17.53
N TYR A 193 2.92 13.00 16.43
CA TYR A 193 3.43 13.34 15.12
C TYR A 193 2.65 14.51 14.52
N LYS A 194 3.31 15.27 13.64
CA LYS A 194 2.61 16.29 12.82
C LYS A 194 1.70 15.58 11.83
N THR A 195 0.43 15.43 12.23
CA THR A 195 -0.59 14.68 11.50
C THR A 195 -1.45 15.62 10.68
N GLU A 196 -1.63 15.34 9.40
CA GLU A 196 -2.40 16.17 8.47
C GLU A 196 -3.38 15.31 7.65
N ARG A 197 -4.51 15.92 7.27
CA ARG A 197 -5.51 15.30 6.39
C ARG A 197 -5.10 15.41 4.93
N ASN A 198 -5.14 14.30 4.18
CA ASN A 198 -4.86 14.27 2.75
C ASN A 198 -3.53 14.98 2.38
N GLU A 199 -2.49 14.74 3.18
CA GLU A 199 -1.13 15.21 2.98
C GLU A 199 -0.14 14.05 3.20
N PRO A 200 0.96 13.93 2.45
CA PRO A 200 1.40 14.84 1.39
C PRO A 200 0.75 14.58 0.03
N TYR A 201 -0.26 13.74 -0.02
CA TYR A 201 -1.04 13.38 -1.20
C TYR A 201 -2.53 13.45 -0.88
N GLY A 202 -3.35 13.74 -1.91
CA GLY A 202 -4.80 13.72 -1.82
C GLY A 202 -5.46 12.84 -2.90
N PRO A 203 -6.79 12.73 -2.92
CA PRO A 203 -7.53 11.98 -3.94
C PRO A 203 -7.21 12.44 -5.36
N GLU A 204 -6.91 13.72 -5.56
CA GLU A 204 -6.55 14.33 -6.83
C GLU A 204 -5.24 13.77 -7.43
N ASP A 205 -4.36 13.21 -6.59
CA ASP A 205 -3.12 12.56 -7.01
C ASP A 205 -3.34 11.11 -7.48
N GLY A 206 -4.60 10.62 -7.39
CA GLY A 206 -4.97 9.27 -7.79
C GLY A 206 -4.38 8.18 -6.90
N VAL A 207 -4.04 8.48 -5.66
CA VAL A 207 -3.44 7.54 -4.70
C VAL A 207 -4.48 6.69 -3.96
N THR A 208 -5.77 6.97 -4.11
CA THR A 208 -6.85 6.33 -3.36
C THR A 208 -7.50 5.15 -4.08
N HIS A 209 -6.84 4.57 -5.09
CA HIS A 209 -7.42 3.52 -5.92
C HIS A 209 -7.93 2.31 -5.12
N THR A 210 -7.14 1.79 -4.20
CA THR A 210 -7.55 0.67 -3.33
C THR A 210 -8.75 1.02 -2.45
N LEU A 211 -8.80 2.25 -1.92
CA LEU A 211 -9.94 2.72 -1.13
C LEU A 211 -11.22 2.81 -1.96
N ILE A 212 -11.12 3.31 -3.20
CA ILE A 212 -12.25 3.37 -4.13
C ILE A 212 -12.72 1.96 -4.49
N LEU A 213 -11.77 1.10 -4.93
CA LEU A 213 -12.08 -0.23 -5.45
C LEU A 213 -12.67 -1.18 -4.40
N HIS A 214 -12.20 -1.11 -3.17
CA HIS A 214 -12.58 -2.06 -2.13
C HIS A 214 -13.38 -1.43 -0.99
N GLY A 215 -13.08 -0.19 -0.62
CA GLY A 215 -13.77 0.54 0.43
C GLY A 215 -15.10 1.10 -0.06
N LEU A 216 -15.05 2.12 -0.90
CA LEU A 216 -16.23 2.85 -1.35
C LEU A 216 -17.23 1.95 -2.10
N SER A 217 -16.75 1.08 -3.01
CA SER A 217 -17.62 0.20 -3.79
C SER A 217 -18.38 -0.83 -2.95
N ASN A 218 -17.91 -1.12 -1.73
CA ASN A 218 -18.56 -2.03 -0.78
C ASN A 218 -19.21 -1.30 0.41
N GLY A 219 -19.18 0.05 0.45
CA GLY A 219 -19.70 0.85 1.56
C GLY A 219 -18.96 0.66 2.88
N LEU A 220 -17.71 0.18 2.83
CA LEU A 220 -16.88 -0.09 4.01
C LEU A 220 -16.18 1.18 4.50
N ARG A 221 -16.07 1.34 5.82
CA ARG A 221 -15.18 2.35 6.41
C ARG A 221 -13.76 2.09 5.92
N ASN A 222 -13.04 3.14 5.56
CA ASN A 222 -11.71 2.98 4.99
C ASN A 222 -10.83 4.19 5.25
N VAL A 223 -9.51 3.98 5.25
CA VAL A 223 -8.50 5.02 5.38
C VAL A 223 -7.18 4.57 4.75
N MET A 224 -6.41 5.50 4.23
CA MET A 224 -5.03 5.31 3.84
C MET A 224 -4.13 6.08 4.80
N ILE A 225 -3.09 5.42 5.29
CA ILE A 225 -2.12 5.98 6.22
C ILE A 225 -0.79 6.12 5.51
N GLU A 226 -0.26 7.34 5.49
CA GLU A 226 1.04 7.69 4.92
C GLU A 226 1.99 8.10 6.04
N VAL A 227 3.08 7.36 6.21
CA VAL A 227 4.09 7.62 7.24
C VAL A 227 5.37 8.17 6.60
N ARG A 228 5.93 9.27 7.12
CA ARG A 228 7.22 9.74 6.64
C ARG A 228 8.31 8.71 6.97
N ASN A 229 8.99 8.18 5.97
CA ASN A 229 9.78 6.95 6.07
C ASN A 229 11.06 7.07 6.91
N ASP A 230 11.56 8.27 7.15
CA ASP A 230 12.67 8.52 8.09
C ASP A 230 12.29 8.20 9.54
N LEU A 231 11.00 8.26 9.89
CA LEU A 231 10.48 7.93 11.23
C LEU A 231 10.36 6.41 11.47
N ILE A 232 10.41 5.62 10.39
CA ILE A 232 10.26 4.15 10.42
C ILE A 232 11.40 3.45 9.68
N SER A 233 12.59 4.06 9.73
CA SER A 233 13.79 3.56 9.07
C SER A 233 14.45 2.38 9.79
N ASP A 234 14.09 2.16 11.06
CA ASP A 234 14.59 1.06 11.89
C ASP A 234 13.46 0.39 12.71
N ASP A 235 13.78 -0.74 13.35
CA ASP A 235 12.82 -1.54 14.11
C ASP A 235 12.20 -0.75 15.29
N ALA A 236 12.96 0.15 15.90
CA ALA A 236 12.48 0.94 17.03
C ALA A 236 11.42 1.95 16.58
N GLY A 237 11.70 2.72 15.52
CA GLY A 237 10.75 3.66 14.94
C GLY A 237 9.51 2.97 14.39
N GLN A 238 9.68 1.81 13.73
CA GLN A 238 8.57 0.98 13.23
C GLN A 238 7.66 0.52 14.38
N GLY A 239 8.24 0.09 15.50
CA GLY A 239 7.49 -0.33 16.69
C GLY A 239 6.69 0.82 17.30
N VAL A 240 7.32 1.98 17.53
CA VAL A 240 6.66 3.17 18.10
C VAL A 240 5.50 3.63 17.20
N MET A 241 5.71 3.67 15.87
CA MET A 241 4.66 4.05 14.92
C MET A 241 3.52 3.04 14.89
N ALA A 242 3.82 1.74 14.89
CA ALA A 242 2.80 0.70 14.93
C ALA A 242 1.95 0.77 16.19
N ASP A 243 2.55 0.99 17.34
CA ASP A 243 1.84 1.14 18.63
C ASP A 243 0.93 2.38 18.62
N TYR A 244 1.44 3.52 18.13
CA TYR A 244 0.66 4.75 18.03
C TYR A 244 -0.55 4.59 17.11
N LEU A 245 -0.34 4.05 15.89
CA LEU A 245 -1.42 3.81 14.94
C LEU A 245 -2.42 2.76 15.44
N THR A 246 -1.95 1.75 16.16
CA THR A 246 -2.82 0.76 16.82
C THR A 246 -3.77 1.43 17.80
N GLY A 247 -3.28 2.34 18.63
CA GLY A 247 -4.11 3.11 19.57
C GLY A 247 -5.17 3.96 18.86
N LEU A 248 -4.77 4.70 17.81
CA LEU A 248 -5.69 5.51 17.00
C LEU A 248 -6.77 4.65 16.33
N LEU A 249 -6.40 3.51 15.75
CA LEU A 249 -7.32 2.60 15.10
C LEU A 249 -8.32 1.98 16.09
N GLN A 250 -7.85 1.55 17.28
CA GLN A 250 -8.74 1.00 18.32
C GLN A 250 -9.80 2.02 18.75
N GLN A 251 -9.39 3.25 19.07
CA GLN A 251 -10.33 4.32 19.41
C GLN A 251 -11.35 4.59 18.28
N SER A 252 -10.88 4.56 17.04
CA SER A 252 -11.73 4.85 15.87
C SER A 252 -12.68 3.70 15.51
N LEU A 253 -12.42 2.48 15.95
CA LEU A 253 -13.34 1.35 15.80
C LEU A 253 -14.48 1.38 16.82
N GLU A 254 -14.26 1.97 17.99
CA GLU A 254 -15.21 2.09 19.08
C GLU A 254 -16.15 3.31 18.93
N ALA A 255 -15.79 4.27 18.08
CA ALA A 255 -16.55 5.49 17.80
C ALA A 255 -17.64 5.26 16.74
#